data_c6592ddb8cf394f9dab1f5fb5a7cdfa7
#
_entry.id   c6592ddb8cf394f9dab1f5fb5a7cdfa7
#
_cell.length_a   1.000
_cell.length_b   1.000
_cell.length_c   1.000
_cell.angle_alpha   90.00
_cell.angle_beta   90.00
_cell.angle_gamma   90.00
#
_symmetry.space_group_name_H-M   'P 1'
#
loop_
_entity.id
_entity.type
_entity.pdbx_description
1 polymer ?
#
loop_
_entity_poly.entity_id
_entity_poly.type
_entity_poly.pdbx_seq_one_letter_code
_entity_poly.pdbx_strand_id
1 'polypeptide(L)'
;PVAGMIADRINRKWLIVGSLFVWSFVTLMMGYSTDFNQIYILRAIMGVSEALYIPAGLSLITDYHQEKTRSLAVGIHMTGLYTGQALCGFGATIAGAYSWETTFHWFGIIGIAYSLVLILFLKEKKDHTVAKLDSEPGPKESPVKAAIKGMGMLFVNISFWIKIGRAHV
;
A
#
# COMPACT_ATOMS: atom_id res chain seq x y z
N PRO A 1 -5.83 3.42 9.84
CA PRO A 1 -7.25 3.77 9.63
C PRO A 1 -7.44 4.73 8.46
N VAL A 2 -6.66 5.83 8.38
CA VAL A 2 -6.81 6.87 7.33
C VAL A 2 -6.58 6.29 5.92
N ALA A 3 -5.53 5.49 5.72
CA ALA A 3 -5.21 4.88 4.44
C ALA A 3 -6.33 3.94 3.94
N GLY A 4 -6.96 3.16 4.83
CA GLY A 4 -8.12 2.34 4.49
C GLY A 4 -9.32 3.16 4.03
N MET A 5 -9.64 4.25 4.74
CA MET A 5 -10.74 5.16 4.36
C MET A 5 -10.51 5.84 3.00
N ILE A 6 -9.26 6.15 2.67
CA ILE A 6 -8.88 6.68 1.35
C ILE A 6 -9.05 5.59 0.29
N ALA A 7 -8.60 4.37 0.57
CA ALA A 7 -8.73 3.23 -0.33
C ALA A 7 -10.19 2.86 -0.65
N ASP A 8 -11.12 3.10 0.29
CA ASP A 8 -12.55 2.85 0.10
C ASP A 8 -13.26 3.92 -0.76
N ARG A 9 -12.66 5.11 -0.91
CA ARG A 9 -13.26 6.24 -1.63
C ARG A 9 -12.66 6.51 -2.99
N ILE A 10 -11.43 6.08 -3.20
CA ILE A 10 -10.69 6.30 -4.46
C ILE A 10 -10.68 4.99 -5.25
N ASN A 11 -10.70 5.13 -6.57
CA ASN A 11 -10.48 4.03 -7.49
C ASN A 11 -9.19 3.26 -7.12
N ARG A 12 -9.33 2.00 -6.72
CA ARG A 12 -8.25 1.17 -6.17
C ARG A 12 -7.12 0.97 -7.15
N LYS A 13 -7.43 0.85 -8.45
CA LYS A 13 -6.42 0.77 -9.50
C LYS A 13 -5.50 1.99 -9.47
N TRP A 14 -6.07 3.19 -9.48
CA TRP A 14 -5.28 4.42 -9.51
C TRP A 14 -4.53 4.66 -8.20
N LEU A 15 -5.08 4.21 -7.09
CA LEU A 15 -4.39 4.30 -5.80
C LEU A 15 -3.16 3.38 -5.76
N ILE A 16 -3.27 2.14 -6.27
CA ILE A 16 -2.16 1.19 -6.35
C ILE A 16 -1.08 1.71 -7.30
N VAL A 17 -1.47 2.07 -8.53
CA VAL A 17 -0.53 2.55 -9.54
C VAL A 17 0.13 3.86 -9.12
N GLY A 18 -0.66 4.79 -8.59
CA GLY A 18 -0.16 6.08 -8.11
C GLY A 18 0.81 5.94 -6.94
N SER A 19 0.48 5.09 -5.95
CA SER A 19 1.38 4.82 -4.83
C SER A 19 2.70 4.21 -5.30
N LEU A 20 2.63 3.23 -6.20
CA LEU A 20 3.83 2.58 -6.74
C LEU A 20 4.67 3.55 -7.57
N PHE A 21 4.02 4.41 -8.37
CA PHE A 21 4.72 5.43 -9.14
C PHE A 21 5.44 6.44 -8.24
N VAL A 22 4.74 6.97 -7.23
CA VAL A 22 5.32 7.92 -6.27
C VAL A 22 6.49 7.26 -5.52
N TRP A 23 6.30 6.04 -5.03
CA TRP A 23 7.35 5.29 -4.36
C TRP A 23 8.59 5.11 -5.24
N SER A 24 8.40 4.67 -6.49
CA SER A 24 9.49 4.45 -7.43
C SER A 24 10.20 5.75 -7.84
N PHE A 25 9.42 6.82 -8.03
CA PHE A 25 9.96 8.14 -8.33
C PHE A 25 10.78 8.70 -7.17
N VAL A 26 10.28 8.56 -5.94
CA VAL A 26 11.02 8.97 -4.73
C VAL A 26 12.30 8.14 -4.58
N THR A 27 12.25 6.84 -4.86
CA THR A 27 13.44 5.98 -4.88
C THR A 27 14.47 6.48 -5.88
N LEU A 28 14.04 6.86 -7.08
CA LEU A 28 14.92 7.46 -8.09
C LEU A 28 15.55 8.77 -7.58
N MET A 29 14.75 9.65 -6.98
CA MET A 29 15.20 10.93 -6.43
C MET A 29 16.19 10.76 -5.27
N MET A 30 16.08 9.70 -4.50
CA MET A 30 17.05 9.39 -3.45
C MET A 30 18.45 9.17 -4.01
N GLY A 31 18.59 8.62 -5.23
CA GLY A 31 19.88 8.48 -5.90
C GLY A 31 20.54 9.81 -6.28
N TYR A 32 19.80 10.91 -6.33
CA TYR A 32 20.32 12.26 -6.58
C TYR A 32 20.53 13.08 -5.31
N SER A 33 20.23 12.51 -4.14
CA SER A 33 20.31 13.25 -2.89
C SER A 33 21.76 13.47 -2.48
N THR A 34 22.07 14.71 -2.11
CA THR A 34 23.40 15.13 -1.64
C THR A 34 23.42 15.47 -0.15
N ASP A 35 22.25 15.58 0.48
CA ASP A 35 22.10 15.98 1.86
C ASP A 35 21.17 15.05 2.62
N PHE A 36 21.44 14.86 3.91
CA PHE A 36 20.66 14.00 4.80
C PHE A 36 19.20 14.45 4.90
N ASN A 37 18.93 15.76 4.94
CA ASN A 37 17.56 16.28 5.03
C ASN A 37 16.73 15.92 3.79
N GLN A 38 17.35 15.89 2.60
CA GLN A 38 16.67 15.47 1.37
C GLN A 38 16.24 14.00 1.48
N ILE A 39 17.14 13.12 1.90
CA ILE A 39 16.83 11.70 2.09
C ILE A 39 15.73 11.53 3.14
N TYR A 40 15.76 12.27 4.23
CA TYR A 40 14.76 12.22 5.29
C TYR A 40 13.35 12.58 4.76
N ILE A 41 13.24 13.67 4.02
CA ILE A 41 11.97 14.12 3.43
C ILE A 41 11.46 13.09 2.40
N LEU A 42 12.33 12.61 1.52
CA LEU A 42 11.99 11.60 0.52
C LEU A 42 11.49 10.30 1.17
N ARG A 43 12.14 9.86 2.26
CA ARG A 43 11.69 8.70 3.05
C ARG A 43 10.31 8.91 3.69
N ALA A 44 10.03 10.10 4.17
CA ALA A 44 8.71 10.42 4.73
C ALA A 44 7.62 10.35 3.64
N ILE A 45 7.86 10.90 2.45
CA ILE A 45 6.94 10.82 1.30
C ILE A 45 6.75 9.35 0.87
N MET A 46 7.83 8.59 0.80
CA MET A 46 7.79 7.17 0.46
C MET A 46 6.91 6.38 1.44
N GLY A 47 7.07 6.61 2.76
CA GLY A 47 6.26 5.95 3.78
C GLY A 47 4.76 6.24 3.66
N VAL A 48 4.39 7.46 3.27
CA VAL A 48 2.98 7.81 3.01
C VAL A 48 2.44 7.03 1.82
N SER A 49 3.18 6.94 0.71
CA SER A 49 2.75 6.20 -0.48
C SER A 49 2.65 4.70 -0.21
N GLU A 50 3.59 4.13 0.53
CA GLU A 50 3.58 2.72 0.94
C GLU A 50 2.38 2.37 1.82
N ALA A 51 2.03 3.24 2.76
CA ALA A 51 0.88 3.05 3.64
C ALA A 51 -0.45 2.99 2.88
N LEU A 52 -0.55 3.61 1.71
CA LEU A 52 -1.75 3.58 0.86
C LEU A 52 -1.82 2.31 -0.01
N TYR A 53 -0.68 1.75 -0.38
CA TYR A 53 -0.59 0.59 -1.28
C TYR A 53 -1.19 -0.69 -0.67
N ILE A 54 -0.81 -1.03 0.57
CA ILE A 54 -1.18 -2.31 1.19
C ILE A 54 -2.70 -2.49 1.30
N PRO A 55 -3.48 -1.54 1.90
CA PRO A 55 -4.92 -1.71 1.98
C PRO A 55 -5.60 -1.71 0.62
N ALA A 56 -5.13 -0.91 -0.33
CA ALA A 56 -5.69 -0.87 -1.68
C ALA A 56 -5.43 -2.19 -2.44
N GLY A 57 -4.24 -2.75 -2.33
CA GLY A 57 -3.86 -4.02 -2.96
C GLY A 57 -4.65 -5.20 -2.40
N LEU A 58 -4.74 -5.32 -1.08
CA LEU A 58 -5.52 -6.38 -0.43
C LEU A 58 -7.01 -6.26 -0.77
N SER A 59 -7.56 -5.04 -0.78
CA SER A 59 -8.94 -4.79 -1.15
C SER A 59 -9.21 -5.21 -2.59
N LEU A 60 -8.34 -4.84 -3.54
CA LEU A 60 -8.46 -5.24 -4.94
C LEU A 60 -8.42 -6.78 -5.10
N ILE A 61 -7.51 -7.46 -4.42
CA ILE A 61 -7.41 -8.93 -4.44
C ILE A 61 -8.71 -9.56 -3.93
N THR A 62 -9.29 -9.03 -2.85
CA THR A 62 -10.52 -9.57 -2.27
C THR A 62 -11.74 -9.37 -3.16
N ASP A 63 -11.76 -8.34 -4.00
CA ASP A 63 -12.85 -8.07 -4.94
C ASP A 63 -12.87 -9.03 -6.14
N TYR A 64 -11.67 -9.49 -6.56
CA TYR A 64 -11.54 -10.41 -7.68
C TYR A 64 -11.67 -11.88 -7.29
N HIS A 65 -11.51 -12.21 -5.99
CA HIS A 65 -11.49 -13.59 -5.52
C HIS A 65 -12.68 -13.90 -4.61
N GLN A 66 -13.34 -15.03 -4.87
CA GLN A 66 -14.39 -15.58 -4.00
C GLN A 66 -13.78 -16.14 -2.71
N GLU A 67 -14.61 -16.40 -1.70
CA GLU A 67 -14.17 -16.89 -0.38
C GLU A 67 -13.19 -18.08 -0.44
N LYS A 68 -13.43 -19.02 -1.38
CA LYS A 68 -12.59 -20.23 -1.54
C LYS A 68 -11.17 -19.94 -2.02
N THR A 69 -10.96 -18.89 -2.82
CA THR A 69 -9.68 -18.58 -3.46
C THR A 69 -9.01 -17.33 -2.88
N ARG A 70 -9.74 -16.54 -2.08
CA ARG A 70 -9.26 -15.30 -1.49
C ARG A 70 -8.01 -15.50 -0.63
N SER A 71 -8.03 -16.49 0.25
CA SER A 71 -6.90 -16.80 1.14
C SER A 71 -5.64 -17.16 0.34
N LEU A 72 -5.78 -17.98 -0.70
CA LEU A 72 -4.66 -18.34 -1.58
C LEU A 72 -4.10 -17.11 -2.32
N ALA A 73 -4.96 -16.26 -2.88
CA ALA A 73 -4.53 -15.07 -3.61
C ALA A 73 -3.80 -14.07 -2.69
N VAL A 74 -4.30 -13.85 -1.48
CA VAL A 74 -3.62 -13.04 -0.46
C VAL A 74 -2.29 -13.67 -0.06
N GLY A 75 -2.24 -15.00 0.11
CA GLY A 75 -1.01 -15.73 0.42
C GLY A 75 0.06 -15.56 -0.66
N ILE A 76 -0.30 -15.67 -1.95
CA ILE A 76 0.60 -15.45 -3.08
C ILE A 76 1.12 -14.00 -3.09
N HIS A 77 0.24 -13.03 -2.85
CA HIS A 77 0.62 -11.62 -2.77
C HIS A 77 1.64 -11.38 -1.64
N MET A 78 1.39 -11.92 -0.45
CA MET A 78 2.31 -11.80 0.69
C MET A 78 3.64 -12.53 0.42
N THR A 79 3.62 -13.69 -0.23
CA THR A 79 4.84 -14.38 -0.64
C THR A 79 5.66 -13.52 -1.59
N GLY A 80 5.03 -12.85 -2.56
CA GLY A 80 5.71 -11.90 -3.45
C GLY A 80 6.37 -10.75 -2.68
N LEU A 81 5.66 -10.19 -1.70
CA LEU A 81 6.17 -9.11 -0.86
C LEU A 81 7.40 -9.55 -0.05
N TYR A 82 7.33 -10.68 0.63
CA TYR A 82 8.47 -11.22 1.41
C TYR A 82 9.63 -11.66 0.53
N THR A 83 9.35 -12.20 -0.66
CA THR A 83 10.40 -12.52 -1.63
C THR A 83 11.12 -11.25 -2.09
N GLY A 84 10.37 -10.17 -2.38
CA GLY A 84 10.94 -8.87 -2.70
C GLY A 84 11.83 -8.32 -1.58
N GLN A 85 11.38 -8.43 -0.33
CA GLN A 85 12.19 -8.04 0.83
C GLN A 85 13.48 -8.85 0.96
N ALA A 86 13.42 -10.16 0.76
CA ALA A 86 14.60 -11.02 0.77
C ALA A 86 15.60 -10.65 -0.35
N LEU A 87 15.08 -10.38 -1.56
CA LEU A 87 15.89 -9.94 -2.70
C LEU A 87 16.48 -8.53 -2.52
N CYS A 88 15.90 -7.70 -1.65
CA CYS A 88 16.41 -6.37 -1.37
C CYS A 88 17.87 -6.39 -0.84
N GLY A 89 18.28 -7.49 -0.20
CA GLY A 89 19.67 -7.70 0.24
C GLY A 89 20.69 -7.63 -0.90
N PHE A 90 20.31 -8.00 -2.13
CA PHE A 90 21.16 -7.86 -3.31
C PHE A 90 21.43 -6.39 -3.67
N GLY A 91 20.56 -5.47 -3.26
CA GLY A 91 20.79 -4.04 -3.41
C GLY A 91 22.07 -3.57 -2.71
N ALA A 92 22.37 -4.13 -1.53
CA ALA A 92 23.62 -3.83 -0.81
C ALA A 92 24.84 -4.35 -1.58
N THR A 93 24.76 -5.51 -2.23
CA THR A 93 25.84 -6.06 -3.05
C THR A 93 26.09 -5.19 -4.30
N ILE A 94 25.03 -4.71 -4.95
CA ILE A 94 25.15 -3.79 -6.09
C ILE A 94 25.73 -2.45 -5.63
N ALA A 95 25.28 -1.93 -4.49
CA ALA A 95 25.81 -0.70 -3.91
C ALA A 95 27.31 -0.80 -3.55
N GLY A 96 27.75 -1.96 -3.08
CA GLY A 96 29.16 -2.23 -2.80
C GLY A 96 30.01 -2.36 -4.07
N ALA A 97 29.45 -2.85 -5.17
CA ALA A 97 30.14 -3.04 -6.44
C ALA A 97 30.24 -1.75 -7.28
N TYR A 98 29.22 -0.91 -7.23
CA TYR A 98 29.12 0.32 -8.04
C TYR A 98 29.03 1.56 -7.17
N SER A 99 27.83 1.86 -6.66
CA SER A 99 27.57 2.90 -5.65
C SER A 99 26.11 2.77 -5.17
N TRP A 100 25.79 3.36 -4.02
CA TRP A 100 24.44 3.36 -3.50
C TRP A 100 23.50 4.22 -4.37
N GLU A 101 23.98 5.32 -4.93
CA GLU A 101 23.23 6.21 -5.84
C GLU A 101 22.79 5.44 -7.09
N THR A 102 23.72 4.70 -7.70
CA THR A 102 23.45 3.86 -8.86
C THR A 102 22.38 2.81 -8.58
N THR A 103 22.41 2.21 -7.39
CA THR A 103 21.41 1.23 -6.96
C THR A 103 20.02 1.85 -6.88
N PHE A 104 19.89 3.04 -6.28
CA PHE A 104 18.62 3.76 -6.23
C PHE A 104 18.12 4.18 -7.60
N HIS A 105 18.99 4.60 -8.51
CA HIS A 105 18.63 4.93 -9.88
C HIS A 105 18.04 3.71 -10.60
N TRP A 106 18.70 2.56 -10.56
CA TRP A 106 18.21 1.34 -11.20
C TRP A 106 16.87 0.89 -10.63
N PHE A 107 16.73 0.81 -9.33
CA PHE A 107 15.48 0.38 -8.72
C PHE A 107 14.34 1.38 -8.96
N GLY A 108 14.63 2.68 -8.95
CA GLY A 108 13.65 3.70 -9.27
C GLY A 108 13.16 3.62 -10.71
N ILE A 109 14.06 3.47 -11.69
CA ILE A 109 13.71 3.35 -13.11
C ILE A 109 12.89 2.07 -13.36
N ILE A 110 13.33 0.93 -12.83
CA ILE A 110 12.61 -0.34 -12.96
C ILE A 110 11.21 -0.22 -12.35
N GLY A 111 11.09 0.40 -11.17
CA GLY A 111 9.80 0.59 -10.51
C GLY A 111 8.86 1.51 -11.28
N ILE A 112 9.36 2.61 -11.86
CA ILE A 112 8.58 3.50 -12.72
C ILE A 112 8.10 2.75 -13.97
N ALA A 113 8.99 2.03 -14.65
CA ALA A 113 8.62 1.21 -15.81
C ALA A 113 7.54 0.17 -15.45
N TYR A 114 7.68 -0.50 -14.30
CA TYR A 114 6.70 -1.44 -13.81
C TYR A 114 5.36 -0.78 -13.49
N SER A 115 5.34 0.41 -12.88
CA SER A 115 4.10 1.14 -12.61
C SER A 115 3.35 1.51 -13.90
N LEU A 116 4.07 1.88 -14.96
CA LEU A 116 3.48 2.18 -16.27
C LEU A 116 2.88 0.91 -16.92
N VAL A 117 3.56 -0.22 -16.81
CA VAL A 117 3.04 -1.52 -17.27
C VAL A 117 1.75 -1.87 -16.53
N LEU A 118 1.69 -1.63 -15.21
CA LEU A 118 0.48 -1.89 -14.43
C LEU A 118 -0.73 -1.06 -14.85
N ILE A 119 -0.53 0.14 -15.39
CA ILE A 119 -1.64 0.94 -15.94
C ILE A 119 -2.40 0.15 -17.03
N LEU A 120 -1.67 -0.59 -17.86
CA LEU A 120 -2.21 -1.36 -18.97
C LEU A 120 -2.87 -2.66 -18.53
N PHE A 121 -2.26 -3.36 -17.57
CA PHE A 121 -2.70 -4.69 -17.17
C PHE A 121 -3.69 -4.69 -16.00
N LEU A 122 -3.61 -3.73 -15.08
CA LEU A 122 -4.48 -3.68 -13.93
C LEU A 122 -5.86 -3.16 -14.35
N LYS A 123 -6.88 -4.01 -14.21
CA LYS A 123 -8.28 -3.65 -14.43
C LYS A 123 -8.96 -3.43 -13.09
N GLU A 124 -9.88 -2.50 -13.02
CA GLU A 124 -10.74 -2.31 -11.86
C GLU A 124 -12.06 -3.05 -12.08
N LYS A 125 -12.48 -3.79 -11.09
CA LYS A 125 -13.84 -4.31 -11.03
C LYS A 125 -14.73 -3.15 -10.60
N LYS A 126 -15.63 -2.70 -11.47
CA LYS A 126 -16.66 -1.71 -11.12
C LYS A 126 -17.52 -2.31 -10.01
N ASP A 127 -17.23 -1.92 -8.79
CA ASP A 127 -18.00 -2.39 -7.64
C ASP A 127 -19.22 -1.50 -7.47
N HIS A 128 -20.40 -2.09 -7.59
CA HIS A 128 -21.68 -1.43 -7.31
C HIS A 128 -21.84 -1.07 -5.81
N THR A 129 -20.89 -1.41 -4.98
CA THR A 129 -20.94 -1.22 -3.52
C THR A 129 -20.77 0.26 -3.15
N VAL A 130 -19.95 1.01 -3.89
CA VAL A 130 -19.78 2.46 -3.66
C VAL A 130 -21.10 3.20 -3.99
N ALA A 131 -21.80 2.78 -5.05
CA ALA A 131 -23.08 3.34 -5.43
C ALA A 131 -24.21 3.05 -4.41
N LYS A 132 -24.09 1.97 -3.59
CA LYS A 132 -25.07 1.65 -2.54
C LYS A 132 -24.85 2.46 -1.26
N LEU A 133 -23.62 2.82 -0.94
CA LEU A 133 -23.33 3.66 0.24
C LEU A 133 -23.81 5.11 0.06
N ASP A 134 -23.85 5.60 -1.19
CA ASP A 134 -24.40 6.93 -1.51
C ASP A 134 -25.95 6.96 -1.57
N SER A 135 -26.59 5.81 -1.56
CA SER A 135 -28.06 5.69 -1.68
C SER A 135 -28.79 5.40 -0.36
N GLU A 136 -28.09 5.16 0.75
CA GLU A 136 -28.76 5.06 2.05
C GLU A 136 -28.78 6.45 2.72
N PRO A 137 -29.98 6.95 3.12
CA PRO A 137 -30.13 8.22 3.84
C PRO A 137 -29.77 8.03 5.32
N GLY A 138 -28.51 7.72 5.61
CA GLY A 138 -27.95 7.76 6.96
C GLY A 138 -27.40 9.15 7.27
N PRO A 139 -27.36 9.59 8.55
CA PRO A 139 -26.78 10.87 8.91
C PRO A 139 -25.34 10.93 8.41
N LYS A 140 -25.03 11.93 7.60
CA LYS A 140 -23.68 12.19 7.05
C LYS A 140 -22.72 12.58 8.18
N GLU A 141 -22.30 11.61 8.99
CA GLU A 141 -21.20 11.85 9.92
C GLU A 141 -19.93 12.14 9.11
N SER A 142 -19.18 13.16 9.53
CA SER A 142 -17.92 13.47 8.88
C SER A 142 -17.01 12.23 8.94
N PRO A 143 -16.29 11.90 7.86
CA PRO A 143 -15.46 10.68 7.79
C PRO A 143 -14.42 10.59 8.91
N VAL A 144 -13.94 11.73 9.40
CA VAL A 144 -13.01 11.82 10.53
C VAL A 144 -13.70 11.41 11.84
N LYS A 145 -14.96 11.86 12.07
CA LYS A 145 -15.73 11.45 13.26
C LYS A 145 -16.03 9.95 13.25
N ALA A 146 -16.42 9.39 12.09
CA ALA A 146 -16.63 7.96 11.93
C ALA A 146 -15.37 7.13 12.20
N ALA A 147 -14.19 7.61 11.75
CA ALA A 147 -12.91 6.96 12.02
C ALA A 147 -12.53 7.02 13.51
N ILE A 148 -12.68 8.17 14.15
CA ILE A 148 -12.39 8.31 15.60
C ILE A 148 -13.33 7.43 16.42
N LYS A 149 -14.62 7.41 16.08
CA LYS A 149 -15.62 6.54 16.73
C LYS A 149 -15.31 5.07 16.53
N GLY A 150 -14.94 4.66 15.29
CA GLY A 150 -14.51 3.30 14.99
C GLY A 150 -13.26 2.89 15.76
N MET A 151 -12.25 3.74 15.85
CA MET A 151 -11.07 3.50 16.69
C MET A 151 -11.43 3.37 18.16
N GLY A 152 -12.28 4.25 18.69
CA GLY A 152 -12.76 4.16 20.06
C GLY A 152 -13.47 2.83 20.36
N MET A 153 -14.31 2.35 19.44
CA MET A 153 -14.99 1.05 19.55
C MET A 153 -14.01 -0.14 19.55
N LEU A 154 -12.92 -0.05 18.75
CA LEU A 154 -11.88 -1.10 18.74
C LEU A 154 -11.14 -1.18 20.07
N PHE A 155 -10.80 -0.04 20.68
CA PHE A 155 -10.11 0.00 21.97
C PHE A 155 -10.99 -0.48 23.13
N VAL A 156 -12.30 -0.28 23.07
CA VAL A 156 -13.26 -0.76 24.07
C VAL A 156 -13.62 -2.23 23.90
N ASN A 157 -13.38 -2.81 22.72
CA ASN A 157 -13.78 -4.17 22.43
C ASN A 157 -12.78 -5.19 23.00
N ILE A 158 -13.14 -5.81 24.10
CA ILE A 158 -12.34 -6.86 24.77
C ILE A 158 -11.95 -8.00 23.82
N SER A 159 -12.83 -8.38 22.88
CA SER A 159 -12.53 -9.42 21.89
C SER A 159 -11.38 -9.06 20.96
N PHE A 160 -11.18 -7.77 20.68
CA PHE A 160 -10.04 -7.26 19.89
C PHE A 160 -8.72 -7.52 20.63
N TRP A 161 -8.66 -7.20 21.91
CA TRP A 161 -7.46 -7.41 22.75
C TRP A 161 -7.13 -8.89 22.96
N ILE A 162 -8.14 -9.74 23.15
CA ILE A 162 -7.95 -11.20 23.29
C ILE A 162 -7.40 -11.80 21.99
N LYS A 163 -7.86 -11.34 20.81
CA LYS A 163 -7.35 -11.83 19.52
C LYS A 163 -5.91 -11.40 19.27
N ILE A 164 -5.54 -10.17 19.62
CA ILE A 164 -4.15 -9.70 19.51
C ILE A 164 -3.25 -10.49 20.46
N GLY A 165 -3.67 -10.72 21.71
CA GLY A 165 -2.89 -11.50 22.67
C GLY A 165 -2.66 -12.95 22.25
N ARG A 166 -3.60 -13.58 21.51
CA ARG A 166 -3.41 -14.94 20.96
C ARG A 166 -2.53 -15.00 19.71
N ALA A 167 -2.35 -13.91 19.00
CA ALA A 167 -1.50 -13.88 17.82
C ALA A 167 0.01 -13.80 18.17
N HIS A 168 0.35 -13.61 19.44
CA HIS A 168 1.72 -13.51 19.94
C HIS A 168 2.15 -14.69 20.81
N VAL A 169 1.34 -15.76 20.92
CA VAL A 169 1.64 -17.04 21.54
C VAL A 169 1.66 -18.13 20.49
#